data_d7d1cc4c4b709dc7f6d154f5280e8b38
#
_entry.id   d7d1cc4c4b709dc7f6d154f5280e8b38
#
_cell.length_a   1.000
_cell.length_b   1.000
_cell.length_c   1.000
_cell.angle_alpha   90.00
_cell.angle_beta   90.00
_cell.angle_gamma   90.00
#
_symmetry.space_group_name_H-M   'P 1'
#
loop_
_entity.id
_entity.type
_entity.pdbx_description
1 polymer ?
#
loop_
_entity_poly.entity_id
_entity_poly.type
_entity_poly.pdbx_seq_one_letter_code
_entity_poly.pdbx_strand_id
1 'polypeptide(L)'
;MATDSKSPTVDKSDVTARLPKPSNLGDVVTDRTKVLTDVERGQLEEQNKRMVTPFQAQKLEHEARKHWDLFYKRNDTRFFKDRHWTTREFSELLSENPAVPGTLADGTRRNDAENQQKTLLEVGCGVGNLIFPLIEDGHRDYFIYACDLSPRAVELVRKHNLYDERYMRAFPCDITTPEVFGTVTEHSLDIVTLIFVLSAIHPEKLPAVVANIFRLIKPGGMVLFRDYGRYDMAQLRFKAGHKIGENFYVRQDGTRSYYFAEDEVATLFRQAGFAVLLNSYIHRRTINAKENIDVPRIFVQGKFQKPPQPE
;
A
#
# COMPACT_ATOMS: atom_id res chain seq x y z
N MET A 1 48.02 63.11 -18.13
CA MET A 1 46.98 62.52 -19.03
C MET A 1 46.68 61.13 -18.48
N ALA A 2 45.60 61.01 -17.72
CA ALA A 2 45.12 59.75 -17.16
C ALA A 2 43.86 59.36 -17.97
N THR A 3 43.86 58.18 -18.58
CA THR A 3 42.74 57.63 -19.30
C THR A 3 41.97 56.66 -18.39
N ASP A 4 40.80 57.08 -17.99
CA ASP A 4 39.79 56.29 -17.28
C ASP A 4 39.29 55.16 -18.23
N SER A 5 39.46 53.90 -17.81
CA SER A 5 38.79 52.73 -18.39
C SER A 5 37.64 52.30 -17.50
N LYS A 6 36.44 52.66 -17.85
CA LYS A 6 35.19 52.17 -17.26
C LYS A 6 34.96 50.72 -17.68
N SER A 7 34.90 49.78 -16.71
CA SER A 7 34.39 48.45 -16.89
C SER A 7 32.86 48.45 -17.06
N PRO A 8 32.28 47.58 -17.87
CA PRO A 8 30.85 47.51 -18.05
C PRO A 8 30.18 46.85 -16.86
N THR A 9 29.17 47.50 -16.30
CA THR A 9 28.26 46.97 -15.30
C THR A 9 27.36 45.91 -15.94
N VAL A 10 27.47 44.67 -15.48
CA VAL A 10 26.53 43.59 -15.86
C VAL A 10 25.21 43.82 -15.09
N ASP A 11 24.17 44.05 -15.82
CA ASP A 11 22.78 44.19 -15.36
C ASP A 11 22.32 42.85 -14.73
N LYS A 12 21.99 42.89 -13.44
CA LYS A 12 21.41 41.77 -12.68
C LYS A 12 19.90 41.84 -12.66
N SER A 13 19.26 41.89 -13.81
CA SER A 13 17.83 41.75 -13.92
C SER A 13 17.47 40.53 -14.77
N ASP A 14 16.57 39.72 -14.19
CA ASP A 14 15.77 38.69 -14.84
C ASP A 14 16.47 37.38 -15.29
N VAL A 15 16.71 36.49 -14.35
CA VAL A 15 16.48 35.05 -14.60
C VAL A 15 15.87 34.40 -13.35
N THR A 16 14.67 34.83 -12.93
CA THR A 16 13.77 33.96 -12.21
C THR A 16 12.93 33.18 -13.21
N ALA A 17 13.55 32.23 -13.87
CA ALA A 17 12.80 31.21 -14.59
C ALA A 17 11.94 30.47 -13.54
N ARG A 18 10.65 30.81 -13.49
CA ARG A 18 9.64 30.05 -12.74
C ARG A 18 9.70 28.62 -13.26
N LEU A 19 10.22 27.70 -12.43
CA LEU A 19 10.07 26.28 -12.66
C LEU A 19 8.58 26.00 -12.94
N PRO A 20 8.24 25.26 -13.99
CA PRO A 20 6.86 24.92 -14.28
C PRO A 20 6.26 24.25 -13.04
N LYS A 21 5.02 24.66 -12.67
CA LYS A 21 4.26 23.97 -11.63
C LYS A 21 4.26 22.50 -11.96
N PRO A 22 4.48 21.59 -10.97
CA PRO A 22 4.47 20.17 -11.22
C PRO A 22 3.11 19.83 -11.85
N SER A 23 3.12 19.53 -13.14
CA SER A 23 2.01 18.82 -13.76
C SER A 23 1.87 17.54 -12.98
N ASN A 24 0.65 17.22 -12.50
CA ASN A 24 0.29 15.91 -12.00
C ASN A 24 0.57 14.91 -13.14
N LEU A 25 1.81 14.44 -13.25
CA LEU A 25 2.15 13.29 -14.07
C LEU A 25 1.44 12.12 -13.41
N GLY A 26 0.32 11.71 -13.98
CA GLY A 26 -0.45 10.56 -13.55
C GLY A 26 0.43 9.32 -13.47
N ASP A 27 -0.01 8.33 -12.74
CA ASP A 27 0.65 7.03 -12.70
C ASP A 27 0.75 6.48 -14.13
N VAL A 28 1.94 6.01 -14.54
CA VAL A 28 2.15 5.38 -15.84
C VAL A 28 2.09 3.87 -15.63
N VAL A 29 1.09 3.24 -16.23
CA VAL A 29 0.89 1.78 -16.20
C VAL A 29 1.75 1.14 -17.28
N THR A 30 2.50 0.09 -16.96
CA THR A 30 3.31 -0.66 -17.89
C THR A 30 3.43 -2.12 -17.46
N ASP A 31 3.52 -3.01 -18.42
CA ASP A 31 3.81 -4.44 -18.26
C ASP A 31 5.33 -4.76 -18.28
N ARG A 32 6.16 -3.72 -18.43
CA ARG A 32 7.60 -3.91 -18.60
C ARG A 32 8.35 -3.69 -17.31
N THR A 33 9.17 -4.66 -16.95
CA THR A 33 10.17 -4.51 -15.89
C THR A 33 11.16 -3.42 -16.28
N LYS A 34 11.54 -2.57 -15.33
CA LYS A 34 12.56 -1.56 -15.51
C LYS A 34 13.88 -2.18 -15.98
N VAL A 35 14.47 -1.64 -17.04
CA VAL A 35 15.84 -1.96 -17.45
C VAL A 35 16.81 -1.19 -16.57
N LEU A 36 17.68 -1.91 -15.88
CA LEU A 36 18.70 -1.31 -15.01
C LEU A 36 19.84 -0.69 -15.81
N THR A 37 20.30 0.48 -15.38
CA THR A 37 21.57 1.06 -15.80
C THR A 37 22.74 0.28 -15.17
N ASP A 38 23.96 0.47 -15.68
CA ASP A 38 25.17 -0.15 -15.10
C ASP A 38 25.39 0.28 -13.65
N VAL A 39 25.10 1.54 -13.32
CA VAL A 39 25.19 2.07 -11.96
C VAL A 39 24.23 1.34 -11.04
N GLU A 40 22.97 1.14 -11.45
CA GLU A 40 21.95 0.44 -10.66
C GLU A 40 22.28 -1.04 -10.49
N ARG A 41 22.85 -1.68 -11.54
CA ARG A 41 23.37 -3.06 -11.40
C ARG A 41 24.49 -3.13 -10.38
N GLY A 42 25.43 -2.21 -10.42
CA GLY A 42 26.51 -2.12 -9.45
C GLY A 42 26.00 -1.90 -8.01
N GLN A 43 24.93 -1.11 -7.84
CA GLN A 43 24.29 -0.93 -6.53
C GLN A 43 23.71 -2.24 -5.97
N LEU A 44 23.02 -3.04 -6.79
CA LEU A 44 22.50 -4.33 -6.39
C LEU A 44 23.61 -5.35 -6.09
N GLU A 45 24.70 -5.34 -6.86
CA GLU A 45 25.88 -6.17 -6.58
C GLU A 45 26.55 -5.79 -5.25
N GLU A 46 26.65 -4.49 -4.96
CA GLU A 46 27.19 -4.02 -3.67
C GLU A 46 26.36 -4.53 -2.48
N GLN A 47 25.05 -4.61 -2.61
CA GLN A 47 24.17 -5.16 -1.57
C GLN A 47 24.49 -6.63 -1.25
N ASN A 48 24.96 -7.41 -2.24
CA ASN A 48 25.31 -8.81 -2.07
C ASN A 48 26.61 -9.05 -1.32
N LYS A 49 27.49 -8.05 -1.20
CA LYS A 49 28.78 -8.20 -0.52
C LYS A 49 28.66 -8.55 0.96
N ARG A 50 27.56 -8.12 1.60
CA ARG A 50 27.26 -8.49 3.00
C ARG A 50 25.76 -8.59 3.18
N MET A 51 25.29 -9.80 3.38
CA MET A 51 23.89 -10.07 3.68
C MET A 51 23.64 -10.11 5.19
N VAL A 52 22.38 -10.02 5.59
CA VAL A 52 21.92 -10.29 6.94
C VAL A 52 22.23 -11.77 7.27
N THR A 53 22.77 -12.04 8.45
CA THR A 53 23.06 -13.43 8.84
C THR A 53 21.78 -14.24 9.05
N PRO A 54 21.79 -15.59 8.87
CA PRO A 54 20.61 -16.42 9.10
C PRO A 54 20.01 -16.24 10.50
N PHE A 55 20.85 -16.12 11.52
CA PHE A 55 20.41 -15.87 12.90
C PHE A 55 19.66 -14.52 13.03
N GLN A 56 20.21 -13.47 12.43
CA GLN A 56 19.55 -12.16 12.45
C GLN A 56 18.25 -12.16 11.63
N ALA A 57 18.22 -12.84 10.49
CA ALA A 57 17.03 -12.99 9.66
C ALA A 57 15.90 -13.70 10.44
N GLN A 58 16.21 -14.79 11.14
CA GLN A 58 15.26 -15.52 11.99
C GLN A 58 14.77 -14.65 13.16
N LYS A 59 15.66 -13.89 13.79
CA LYS A 59 15.28 -12.94 14.85
C LYS A 59 14.34 -11.86 14.34
N LEU A 60 14.61 -11.26 13.18
CA LEU A 60 13.75 -10.26 12.55
C LEU A 60 12.36 -10.83 12.21
N GLU A 61 12.30 -12.08 11.79
CA GLU A 61 11.02 -12.79 11.56
C GLU A 61 10.24 -12.95 12.87
N HIS A 62 10.88 -13.47 13.90
CA HIS A 62 10.24 -13.70 15.20
C HIS A 62 9.79 -12.39 15.87
N GLU A 63 10.56 -11.32 15.73
CA GLU A 63 10.28 -10.01 16.34
C GLU A 63 9.47 -9.07 15.42
N ALA A 64 8.88 -9.55 14.31
CA ALA A 64 8.18 -8.70 13.35
C ALA A 64 7.08 -7.83 13.99
N ARG A 65 6.24 -8.42 14.85
CA ARG A 65 5.20 -7.69 15.62
C ARG A 65 5.81 -6.59 16.47
N LYS A 66 6.87 -6.88 17.20
CA LYS A 66 7.58 -5.92 18.07
C LYS A 66 8.14 -4.74 17.27
N HIS A 67 8.71 -5.01 16.08
CA HIS A 67 9.26 -3.94 15.24
C HIS A 67 8.16 -3.00 14.74
N TRP A 68 7.00 -3.53 14.34
CA TRP A 68 5.84 -2.71 13.97
C TRP A 68 5.25 -1.96 15.15
N ASP A 69 5.14 -2.55 16.35
CA ASP A 69 4.72 -1.84 17.56
C ASP A 69 5.66 -0.67 17.91
N LEU A 70 6.98 -0.88 17.82
CA LEU A 70 7.96 0.17 18.03
C LEU A 70 7.88 1.27 16.95
N PHE A 71 7.59 0.88 15.71
CA PHE A 71 7.35 1.81 14.62
C PHE A 71 6.18 2.74 14.93
N TYR A 72 5.01 2.20 15.28
CA TYR A 72 3.84 3.00 15.64
C TYR A 72 3.99 3.76 16.96
N LYS A 73 4.77 3.22 17.91
CA LYS A 73 5.13 3.96 19.14
C LYS A 73 5.93 5.24 18.85
N ARG A 74 6.80 5.20 17.84
CA ARG A 74 7.66 6.33 17.45
C ARG A 74 6.94 7.34 16.59
N ASN A 75 6.16 6.85 15.63
CA ASN A 75 5.62 7.67 14.56
C ASN A 75 4.17 8.11 14.80
N ASP A 76 3.43 7.39 15.63
CA ASP A 76 2.01 7.61 15.86
C ASP A 76 1.23 7.61 14.53
N THR A 77 0.36 8.59 14.27
CA THR A 77 -0.40 8.73 13.01
C THR A 77 0.33 9.53 11.93
N ARG A 78 1.55 10.02 12.19
CA ARG A 78 2.21 11.06 11.37
C ARG A 78 3.05 10.56 10.20
N PHE A 79 3.33 9.27 10.11
CA PHE A 79 4.29 8.75 9.13
C PHE A 79 3.67 8.51 7.75
N PHE A 80 2.57 7.78 7.70
CA PHE A 80 1.89 7.52 6.44
C PHE A 80 0.87 8.62 6.17
N LYS A 81 0.72 8.97 4.88
CA LYS A 81 -0.29 9.93 4.43
C LYS A 81 -1.59 9.19 4.10
N ASP A 82 -2.69 9.88 4.27
CA ASP A 82 -4.01 9.43 3.86
C ASP A 82 -4.06 9.09 2.37
N ARG A 83 -4.78 8.02 2.06
CA ARG A 83 -4.76 7.36 0.75
C ARG A 83 -6.01 7.66 -0.06
N HIS A 84 -6.43 8.94 -0.17
CA HIS A 84 -7.54 9.37 -1.05
C HIS A 84 -7.36 8.94 -2.51
N TRP A 85 -6.15 8.57 -2.92
CA TRP A 85 -5.88 8.06 -4.25
C TRP A 85 -6.47 6.66 -4.51
N THR A 86 -6.81 5.90 -3.46
CA THR A 86 -7.27 4.51 -3.61
C THR A 86 -8.60 4.41 -4.34
N THR A 87 -9.53 5.31 -4.08
CA THR A 87 -10.83 5.38 -4.78
C THR A 87 -10.69 5.71 -6.26
N ARG A 88 -9.69 6.50 -6.62
CA ARG A 88 -9.38 6.81 -8.03
C ARG A 88 -8.78 5.62 -8.76
N GLU A 89 -7.91 4.85 -8.10
CA GLU A 89 -7.22 3.69 -8.69
C GLU A 89 -8.06 2.41 -8.65
N PHE A 90 -8.96 2.32 -7.67
CA PHE A 90 -9.81 1.16 -7.43
C PHE A 90 -11.27 1.61 -7.37
N SER A 91 -11.90 1.67 -8.56
CA SER A 91 -13.31 2.05 -8.68
C SER A 91 -14.27 1.12 -7.93
N GLU A 92 -13.82 -0.11 -7.63
CA GLU A 92 -14.55 -1.09 -6.84
C GLU A 92 -14.82 -0.63 -5.40
N LEU A 93 -14.02 0.34 -4.89
CA LEU A 93 -14.23 0.98 -3.60
C LEU A 93 -15.29 2.10 -3.64
N LEU A 94 -15.74 2.48 -4.82
CA LEU A 94 -16.78 3.50 -4.93
C LEU A 94 -18.15 2.89 -4.61
N SER A 95 -18.93 3.64 -3.84
CA SER A 95 -20.34 3.33 -3.64
C SER A 95 -21.11 3.54 -4.95
N GLU A 96 -21.95 2.60 -5.33
CA GLU A 96 -22.83 2.76 -6.49
C GLU A 96 -23.86 3.88 -6.27
N ASN A 97 -24.10 4.21 -5.00
CA ASN A 97 -24.93 5.34 -4.57
C ASN A 97 -24.15 6.16 -3.54
N PRO A 98 -23.39 7.19 -3.92
CA PRO A 98 -22.79 8.10 -2.94
C PRO A 98 -23.91 8.70 -2.11
N ALA A 99 -23.92 8.35 -0.82
CA ALA A 99 -25.06 8.60 0.07
C ALA A 99 -25.42 10.08 0.17
N VAL A 100 -26.58 10.42 -0.33
CA VAL A 100 -27.44 11.39 0.34
C VAL A 100 -27.92 10.71 1.63
N PRO A 101 -27.71 11.25 2.83
CA PRO A 101 -28.10 10.59 4.08
C PRO A 101 -29.61 10.32 4.08
N GLY A 102 -29.99 9.07 3.99
CA GLY A 102 -31.23 8.51 4.53
C GLY A 102 -32.59 8.93 3.95
N THR A 103 -32.67 9.78 2.94
CA THR A 103 -33.96 10.26 2.42
C THR A 103 -33.98 10.26 0.89
N LEU A 104 -34.95 9.61 0.28
CA LEU A 104 -35.27 9.78 -1.14
C LEU A 104 -35.82 11.20 -1.38
N ALA A 105 -35.75 11.68 -2.63
CA ALA A 105 -36.25 13.01 -3.02
C ALA A 105 -37.77 13.20 -2.72
N ASP A 106 -38.49 12.13 -2.47
CA ASP A 106 -39.92 12.09 -2.09
C ASP A 106 -40.16 12.04 -0.57
N GLY A 107 -39.12 12.11 0.27
CA GLY A 107 -39.22 12.07 1.73
C GLY A 107 -39.38 10.68 2.33
N THR A 108 -39.37 9.60 1.54
CA THR A 108 -39.41 8.22 2.05
C THR A 108 -38.03 7.77 2.51
N ARG A 109 -37.98 7.01 3.60
CA ARG A 109 -36.74 6.31 4.00
C ARG A 109 -36.53 5.15 3.03
N ARG A 110 -35.31 5.01 2.51
CA ARG A 110 -34.92 3.81 1.79
C ARG A 110 -35.17 2.59 2.69
N ASN A 111 -35.90 1.62 2.18
CA ASN A 111 -36.08 0.35 2.87
C ASN A 111 -34.71 -0.33 2.98
N ASP A 112 -34.27 -0.62 4.20
CA ASP A 112 -32.97 -1.25 4.52
C ASP A 112 -32.79 -2.63 3.88
N ALA A 113 -33.82 -3.18 3.24
CA ALA A 113 -33.83 -4.51 2.62
C ALA A 113 -33.18 -4.58 1.24
N GLU A 114 -32.96 -3.45 0.54
CA GLU A 114 -32.39 -3.46 -0.83
C GLU A 114 -30.92 -3.00 -0.90
N ASN A 115 -30.36 -2.48 0.19
CA ASN A 115 -28.98 -2.06 0.25
C ASN A 115 -28.17 -3.04 1.09
N GLN A 116 -27.81 -4.18 0.50
CA GLN A 116 -26.92 -5.14 1.15
C GLN A 116 -25.55 -4.45 1.37
N GLN A 117 -25.29 -4.08 2.64
CA GLN A 117 -24.03 -3.48 3.07
C GLN A 117 -22.85 -4.36 2.63
N LYS A 118 -21.95 -3.82 1.80
CA LYS A 118 -20.75 -4.54 1.37
C LYS A 118 -19.80 -4.73 2.55
N THR A 119 -19.06 -5.82 2.54
CA THR A 119 -18.05 -6.12 3.57
C THR A 119 -16.65 -5.93 3.01
N LEU A 120 -15.86 -5.09 3.66
CA LEU A 120 -14.48 -4.77 3.33
C LEU A 120 -13.53 -5.25 4.43
N LEU A 121 -12.44 -5.91 4.07
CA LEU A 121 -11.31 -6.14 4.99
C LEU A 121 -10.09 -5.37 4.52
N GLU A 122 -9.59 -4.43 5.32
CA GLU A 122 -8.24 -3.88 5.16
C GLU A 122 -7.25 -4.70 5.98
N VAL A 123 -6.35 -5.43 5.31
CA VAL A 123 -5.23 -6.12 5.93
C VAL A 123 -4.05 -5.17 6.05
N GLY A 124 -3.39 -5.13 7.22
CA GLY A 124 -2.32 -4.18 7.48
C GLY A 124 -2.84 -2.73 7.50
N CYS A 125 -3.95 -2.50 8.19
CA CYS A 125 -4.65 -1.21 8.20
C CYS A 125 -3.80 -0.06 8.76
N GLY A 126 -2.73 -0.36 9.50
CA GLY A 126 -1.93 0.65 10.17
C GLY A 126 -2.80 1.51 11.08
N VAL A 127 -2.76 2.81 10.85
CA VAL A 127 -3.56 3.79 11.61
C VAL A 127 -4.86 4.20 10.88
N GLY A 128 -5.25 3.46 9.83
CA GLY A 128 -6.49 3.70 9.09
C GLY A 128 -6.37 4.64 7.89
N ASN A 129 -5.17 4.81 7.34
CA ASN A 129 -4.92 5.74 6.24
C ASN A 129 -5.64 5.41 4.91
N LEU A 130 -6.35 4.28 4.81
CA LEU A 130 -7.24 3.97 3.69
C LEU A 130 -8.71 4.07 4.13
N ILE A 131 -9.07 3.43 5.25
CA ILE A 131 -10.47 3.33 5.66
C ILE A 131 -11.06 4.68 6.07
N PHE A 132 -10.31 5.54 6.77
CA PHE A 132 -10.86 6.84 7.16
C PHE A 132 -11.03 7.80 5.98
N PRO A 133 -10.07 7.97 5.05
CA PRO A 133 -10.30 8.68 3.80
C PRO A 133 -11.49 8.16 3.00
N LEU A 134 -11.68 6.84 2.93
CA LEU A 134 -12.82 6.25 2.25
C LEU A 134 -14.15 6.73 2.86
N ILE A 135 -14.23 6.78 4.19
CA ILE A 135 -15.40 7.29 4.92
C ILE A 135 -15.59 8.80 4.74
N GLU A 136 -14.49 9.57 4.78
CA GLU A 136 -14.48 11.02 4.58
C GLU A 136 -14.94 11.39 3.17
N ASP A 137 -14.53 10.63 2.16
CA ASP A 137 -14.93 10.78 0.76
C ASP A 137 -16.40 10.37 0.50
N GLY A 138 -17.13 9.94 1.54
CA GLY A 138 -18.57 9.65 1.49
C GLY A 138 -18.95 8.19 1.25
N HIS A 139 -17.99 7.28 1.12
CA HIS A 139 -18.23 5.86 0.89
C HIS A 139 -18.50 5.13 2.22
N ARG A 140 -19.77 5.10 2.66
CA ARG A 140 -20.22 4.59 3.97
C ARG A 140 -21.09 3.35 3.92
N ASP A 141 -21.24 2.73 2.77
CA ASP A 141 -22.05 1.54 2.52
C ASP A 141 -21.30 0.23 2.82
N TYR A 142 -20.24 0.31 3.62
CA TYR A 142 -19.42 -0.81 4.04
C TYR A 142 -19.60 -1.15 5.51
N PHE A 143 -19.54 -2.47 5.83
CA PHE A 143 -19.03 -2.91 7.12
C PHE A 143 -17.54 -3.20 6.96
N ILE A 144 -16.70 -2.52 7.73
CA ILE A 144 -15.25 -2.54 7.56
C ILE A 144 -14.60 -3.38 8.66
N TYR A 145 -13.93 -4.46 8.26
CA TYR A 145 -12.94 -5.13 9.09
C TYR A 145 -11.57 -4.49 8.84
N ALA A 146 -10.86 -4.14 9.92
CA ALA A 146 -9.52 -3.56 9.85
C ALA A 146 -8.58 -4.37 10.73
N CYS A 147 -7.58 -5.04 10.16
CA CYS A 147 -6.62 -5.80 10.94
C CYS A 147 -5.18 -5.37 10.70
N ASP A 148 -4.37 -5.43 11.76
CA ASP A 148 -2.93 -5.19 11.69
C ASP A 148 -2.20 -6.15 12.65
N LEU A 149 -0.95 -6.48 12.31
CA LEU A 149 -0.08 -7.29 13.18
C LEU A 149 0.21 -6.57 14.51
N SER A 150 0.25 -5.22 14.49
CA SER A 150 0.53 -4.38 15.64
C SER A 150 -0.74 -4.05 16.43
N PRO A 151 -0.89 -4.53 17.68
CA PRO A 151 -1.96 -4.09 18.57
C PRO A 151 -2.02 -2.56 18.75
N ARG A 152 -0.86 -1.90 18.72
CA ARG A 152 -0.78 -0.44 18.84
C ARG A 152 -1.40 0.29 17.65
N ALA A 153 -1.17 -0.20 16.43
CA ALA A 153 -1.83 0.34 15.23
C ALA A 153 -3.36 0.26 15.38
N VAL A 154 -3.86 -0.91 15.79
CA VAL A 154 -5.29 -1.13 16.03
C VAL A 154 -5.86 -0.19 17.10
N GLU A 155 -5.12 0.06 18.19
CA GLU A 155 -5.55 1.04 19.20
C GLU A 155 -5.67 2.46 18.62
N LEU A 156 -4.78 2.86 17.72
CA LEU A 156 -4.85 4.16 17.06
C LEU A 156 -6.07 4.25 16.14
N VAL A 157 -6.40 3.18 15.41
CA VAL A 157 -7.63 3.10 14.61
C VAL A 157 -8.86 3.26 15.52
N ARG A 158 -8.94 2.52 16.63
CA ARG A 158 -10.08 2.58 17.58
C ARG A 158 -10.25 3.95 18.26
N LYS A 159 -9.18 4.73 18.37
CA LYS A 159 -9.20 6.09 18.94
C LYS A 159 -9.54 7.17 17.93
N HIS A 160 -9.63 6.83 16.64
CA HIS A 160 -9.96 7.81 15.61
C HIS A 160 -11.40 8.30 15.76
N ASN A 161 -11.63 9.58 15.50
CA ASN A 161 -12.96 10.21 15.66
C ASN A 161 -14.04 9.64 14.74
N LEU A 162 -13.66 9.03 13.63
CA LEU A 162 -14.58 8.35 12.69
C LEU A 162 -14.75 6.86 13.00
N TYR A 163 -14.08 6.33 14.01
CA TYR A 163 -14.26 4.93 14.38
C TYR A 163 -15.65 4.73 15.04
N ASP A 164 -16.42 3.78 14.48
CA ASP A 164 -17.74 3.44 14.98
C ASP A 164 -17.96 1.93 14.87
N GLU A 165 -18.13 1.25 16.02
CA GLU A 165 -18.30 -0.21 16.08
C GLU A 165 -19.57 -0.73 15.37
N ARG A 166 -20.52 0.14 15.07
CA ARG A 166 -21.71 -0.21 14.27
C ARG A 166 -21.37 -0.50 12.81
N TYR A 167 -20.25 0.05 12.31
CA TYR A 167 -19.86 -0.01 10.88
C TYR A 167 -18.47 -0.57 10.69
N MET A 168 -17.68 -0.75 11.75
CA MET A 168 -16.34 -1.29 11.63
C MET A 168 -15.87 -2.08 12.85
N ARG A 169 -14.96 -3.00 12.61
CA ARG A 169 -14.28 -3.78 13.62
C ARG A 169 -12.79 -3.81 13.40
N ALA A 170 -12.03 -3.14 14.27
CA ALA A 170 -10.57 -3.18 14.24
C ALA A 170 -10.04 -4.22 15.23
N PHE A 171 -9.08 -5.07 14.83
CA PHE A 171 -8.53 -6.12 15.66
C PHE A 171 -7.06 -6.46 15.28
N PRO A 172 -6.21 -6.81 16.28
CA PRO A 172 -4.87 -7.31 15.99
C PRO A 172 -4.97 -8.71 15.39
N CYS A 173 -4.17 -8.99 14.35
CA CYS A 173 -4.18 -10.28 13.68
C CYS A 173 -2.88 -10.52 12.92
N ASP A 174 -2.33 -11.72 13.03
CA ASP A 174 -1.33 -12.24 12.11
C ASP A 174 -2.02 -12.95 10.94
N ILE A 175 -2.14 -12.27 9.81
CA ILE A 175 -2.80 -12.80 8.61
C ILE A 175 -2.08 -14.02 8.02
N THR A 176 -0.83 -14.29 8.41
CA THR A 176 -0.09 -15.48 7.99
C THR A 176 -0.57 -16.75 8.69
N THR A 177 -1.42 -16.62 9.70
CA THR A 177 -1.99 -17.71 10.51
C THR A 177 -3.51 -17.80 10.34
N PRO A 178 -4.17 -18.87 10.84
CA PRO A 178 -5.63 -18.97 10.84
C PRO A 178 -6.35 -18.02 11.82
N GLU A 179 -5.63 -17.18 12.55
CA GLU A 179 -6.18 -16.29 13.60
C GLU A 179 -7.33 -15.41 13.09
N VAL A 180 -7.27 -14.98 11.83
CA VAL A 180 -8.29 -14.15 11.19
C VAL A 180 -9.68 -14.78 11.20
N PHE A 181 -9.79 -16.10 11.11
CA PHE A 181 -11.06 -16.83 11.10
C PHE A 181 -11.80 -16.80 12.45
N GLY A 182 -11.12 -16.42 13.53
CA GLY A 182 -11.78 -16.14 14.83
C GLY A 182 -12.61 -14.86 14.85
N THR A 183 -12.44 -13.98 13.87
CA THR A 183 -13.12 -12.68 13.80
C THR A 183 -13.93 -12.50 12.52
N VAL A 184 -13.44 -12.99 11.38
CA VAL A 184 -14.06 -12.84 10.07
C VAL A 184 -14.52 -14.21 9.58
N THR A 185 -15.80 -14.32 9.23
CA THR A 185 -16.40 -15.56 8.72
C THR A 185 -15.85 -15.87 7.30
N GLU A 186 -15.66 -17.13 7.01
CA GLU A 186 -15.30 -17.57 5.65
C GLU A 186 -16.41 -17.19 4.65
N HIS A 187 -15.99 -16.87 3.42
CA HIS A 187 -16.90 -16.49 2.33
C HIS A 187 -17.85 -15.33 2.66
N SER A 188 -17.41 -14.39 3.50
CA SER A 188 -18.23 -13.25 3.92
C SER A 188 -17.79 -11.91 3.36
N LEU A 189 -16.59 -11.80 2.77
CA LEU A 189 -16.04 -10.54 2.31
C LEU A 189 -16.31 -10.29 0.82
N ASP A 190 -16.75 -9.09 0.50
CA ASP A 190 -16.89 -8.61 -0.88
C ASP A 190 -15.56 -8.10 -1.42
N ILE A 191 -14.80 -7.36 -0.59
CA ILE A 191 -13.52 -6.75 -0.97
C ILE A 191 -12.48 -6.99 0.13
N VAL A 192 -11.27 -7.31 -0.28
CA VAL A 192 -10.06 -7.26 0.57
C VAL A 192 -9.05 -6.31 -0.02
N THR A 193 -8.49 -5.41 0.78
CA THR A 193 -7.41 -4.53 0.36
C THR A 193 -6.07 -4.97 0.96
N LEU A 194 -5.05 -5.02 0.11
CA LEU A 194 -3.66 -5.35 0.43
C LEU A 194 -2.76 -4.22 -0.07
N ILE A 195 -2.71 -3.11 0.66
CA ILE A 195 -2.03 -1.90 0.22
C ILE A 195 -0.78 -1.66 1.05
N PHE A 196 0.40 -1.99 0.51
CA PHE A 196 1.71 -1.93 1.17
C PHE A 196 1.80 -2.79 2.44
N VAL A 197 1.32 -4.02 2.34
CA VAL A 197 1.31 -4.98 3.45
C VAL A 197 2.07 -6.28 3.14
N LEU A 198 1.91 -6.86 1.94
CA LEU A 198 2.57 -8.12 1.61
C LEU A 198 4.10 -7.98 1.60
N SER A 199 4.61 -6.81 1.24
CA SER A 199 6.06 -6.53 1.29
C SER A 199 6.65 -6.61 2.71
N ALA A 200 5.87 -6.43 3.76
CA ALA A 200 6.32 -6.55 5.15
C ALA A 200 6.36 -8.00 5.66
N ILE A 201 5.78 -8.93 4.93
CA ILE A 201 5.67 -10.35 5.27
C ILE A 201 6.83 -11.13 4.63
N HIS A 202 7.30 -12.19 5.32
CA HIS A 202 8.33 -13.06 4.75
C HIS A 202 7.81 -13.74 3.48
N PRO A 203 8.56 -13.74 2.36
CA PRO A 203 8.07 -14.26 1.08
C PRO A 203 7.53 -15.70 1.15
N GLU A 204 8.16 -16.58 1.94
CA GLU A 204 7.70 -17.96 2.11
C GLU A 204 6.31 -18.10 2.76
N LYS A 205 5.82 -17.04 3.43
CA LYS A 205 4.50 -17.04 4.07
C LYS A 205 3.39 -16.46 3.16
N LEU A 206 3.75 -15.85 2.05
CA LEU A 206 2.78 -15.21 1.15
C LEU A 206 1.74 -16.19 0.60
N PRO A 207 2.08 -17.45 0.22
CA PRO A 207 1.07 -18.42 -0.21
C PRO A 207 0.00 -18.68 0.85
N ALA A 208 0.40 -18.80 2.13
CA ALA A 208 -0.55 -18.99 3.23
C ALA A 208 -1.48 -17.76 3.42
N VAL A 209 -0.92 -16.55 3.31
CA VAL A 209 -1.70 -15.31 3.37
C VAL A 209 -2.77 -15.27 2.28
N VAL A 210 -2.38 -15.53 1.03
CA VAL A 210 -3.31 -15.45 -0.11
C VAL A 210 -4.35 -16.56 -0.04
N ALA A 211 -3.97 -17.77 0.46
CA ALA A 211 -4.92 -18.85 0.72
C ALA A 211 -5.94 -18.49 1.82
N ASN A 212 -5.51 -17.86 2.92
CA ASN A 212 -6.42 -17.37 3.96
C ASN A 212 -7.40 -16.34 3.38
N ILE A 213 -6.92 -15.40 2.58
CA ILE A 213 -7.76 -14.38 1.93
C ILE A 213 -8.77 -15.05 0.97
N PHE A 214 -8.33 -16.05 0.18
CA PHE A 214 -9.24 -16.78 -0.73
C PHE A 214 -10.41 -17.45 0.00
N ARG A 215 -10.17 -17.98 1.21
CA ARG A 215 -11.23 -18.55 2.04
C ARG A 215 -12.20 -17.50 2.57
N LEU A 216 -11.70 -16.30 2.94
CA LEU A 216 -12.53 -15.22 3.48
C LEU A 216 -13.44 -14.56 2.44
N ILE A 217 -12.98 -14.45 1.21
CA ILE A 217 -13.70 -13.77 0.12
C ILE A 217 -14.86 -14.63 -0.38
N LYS A 218 -16.01 -13.97 -0.64
CA LYS A 218 -17.17 -14.54 -1.36
C LYS A 218 -16.77 -14.95 -2.78
N PRO A 219 -17.44 -15.96 -3.41
CA PRO A 219 -17.40 -16.11 -4.85
C PRO A 219 -17.81 -14.79 -5.55
N GLY A 220 -17.05 -14.38 -6.56
CA GLY A 220 -17.21 -13.08 -7.22
C GLY A 220 -16.54 -11.88 -6.51
N GLY A 221 -16.16 -12.04 -5.25
CA GLY A 221 -15.48 -10.98 -4.49
C GLY A 221 -14.04 -10.73 -4.96
N MET A 222 -13.45 -9.61 -4.52
CA MET A 222 -12.24 -9.06 -5.13
C MET A 222 -11.14 -8.70 -4.11
N VAL A 223 -9.89 -8.94 -4.49
CA VAL A 223 -8.70 -8.41 -3.82
C VAL A 223 -8.16 -7.22 -4.60
N LEU A 224 -7.92 -6.11 -3.92
CA LEU A 224 -7.28 -4.91 -4.43
C LEU A 224 -5.88 -4.81 -3.84
N PHE A 225 -4.88 -4.86 -4.69
CA PHE A 225 -3.49 -4.97 -4.30
C PHE A 225 -2.65 -3.82 -4.84
N ARG A 226 -1.78 -3.27 -4.03
CA ARG A 226 -0.66 -2.41 -4.44
C ARG A 226 0.48 -2.53 -3.45
N ASP A 227 1.70 -2.80 -3.98
CA ASP A 227 2.90 -2.89 -3.15
C ASP A 227 4.16 -2.50 -3.94
N TYR A 228 5.33 -2.53 -3.31
CA TYR A 228 6.59 -2.15 -3.92
C TYR A 228 6.97 -3.09 -5.07
N GLY A 229 7.26 -2.51 -6.22
CA GLY A 229 7.77 -3.23 -7.39
C GLY A 229 9.29 -3.38 -7.38
N ARG A 230 9.78 -4.42 -8.05
CA ARG A 230 11.21 -4.67 -8.24
C ARG A 230 11.89 -3.47 -8.90
N TYR A 231 13.08 -3.15 -8.44
CA TYR A 231 13.90 -2.01 -8.88
C TYR A 231 13.31 -0.63 -8.55
N ASP A 232 12.36 -0.58 -7.59
CA ASP A 232 11.99 0.69 -6.98
C ASP A 232 13.22 1.39 -6.39
N MET A 233 13.23 2.71 -6.43
CA MET A 233 14.34 3.50 -5.91
C MET A 233 14.69 3.17 -4.45
N ALA A 234 13.68 2.80 -3.63
CA ALA A 234 13.93 2.40 -2.25
C ALA A 234 14.71 1.08 -2.17
N GLN A 235 14.49 0.13 -3.10
CA GLN A 235 15.29 -1.10 -3.20
C GLN A 235 16.75 -0.79 -3.54
N LEU A 236 16.97 0.05 -4.54
CA LEU A 236 18.32 0.38 -5.03
C LEU A 236 19.17 1.13 -3.99
N ARG A 237 18.54 1.81 -3.03
CA ARG A 237 19.23 2.56 -1.97
C ARG A 237 19.70 1.74 -0.77
N PHE A 238 19.30 0.48 -0.64
CA PHE A 238 19.80 -0.35 0.44
C PHE A 238 21.30 -0.53 0.34
N LYS A 239 21.96 -0.50 1.49
CA LYS A 239 23.39 -0.75 1.60
C LYS A 239 23.68 -2.22 1.92
N ALA A 240 24.90 -2.64 1.73
CA ALA A 240 25.39 -3.93 2.21
C ALA A 240 25.04 -4.14 3.70
N GLY A 241 24.57 -5.32 4.05
CA GLY A 241 24.13 -5.66 5.41
C GLY A 241 22.63 -5.47 5.67
N HIS A 242 21.87 -5.01 4.68
CA HIS A 242 20.40 -4.90 4.77
C HIS A 242 19.64 -5.97 3.98
N LYS A 243 20.28 -6.67 3.06
CA LYS A 243 19.67 -7.72 2.25
C LYS A 243 19.51 -9.00 3.08
N ILE A 244 18.26 -9.45 3.27
CA ILE A 244 17.91 -10.70 3.96
C ILE A 244 17.91 -11.87 2.96
N GLY A 245 17.33 -11.66 1.79
CA GLY A 245 17.19 -12.62 0.71
C GLY A 245 16.99 -11.90 -0.62
N GLU A 246 16.69 -12.67 -1.68
CA GLU A 246 16.43 -12.07 -2.98
C GLU A 246 15.23 -11.13 -2.89
N ASN A 247 15.41 -9.87 -3.31
CA ASN A 247 14.42 -8.78 -3.23
C ASN A 247 13.84 -8.49 -1.82
N PHE A 248 14.43 -9.03 -0.75
CA PHE A 248 13.95 -8.92 0.62
C PHE A 248 14.98 -8.23 1.53
N TYR A 249 14.57 -7.16 2.21
CA TYR A 249 15.46 -6.27 2.93
C TYR A 249 14.92 -5.90 4.31
N VAL A 250 15.83 -5.57 5.24
CA VAL A 250 15.52 -4.98 6.54
C VAL A 250 15.79 -3.47 6.50
N ARG A 251 14.84 -2.68 6.99
CA ARG A 251 14.98 -1.24 7.20
C ARG A 251 15.71 -0.94 8.53
N GLN A 252 16.11 0.31 8.71
CA GLN A 252 16.84 0.74 9.93
C GLN A 252 16.03 0.53 11.22
N ASP A 253 14.71 0.58 11.15
CA ASP A 253 13.79 0.39 12.29
C ASP A 253 13.48 -1.09 12.57
N GLY A 254 14.06 -2.02 11.81
CA GLY A 254 13.85 -3.45 11.92
C GLY A 254 12.62 -3.97 11.17
N THR A 255 11.79 -3.09 10.59
CA THR A 255 10.73 -3.53 9.67
C THR A 255 11.34 -4.02 8.36
N ARG A 256 10.60 -4.85 7.63
CA ARG A 256 11.11 -5.47 6.40
C ARG A 256 10.39 -4.94 5.17
N SER A 257 10.99 -5.17 4.01
CA SER A 257 10.36 -4.82 2.75
C SER A 257 10.82 -5.75 1.63
N TYR A 258 9.84 -6.37 0.98
CA TYR A 258 9.99 -7.17 -0.21
C TYR A 258 9.62 -6.33 -1.45
N TYR A 259 10.26 -6.63 -2.59
CA TYR A 259 10.04 -5.93 -3.85
C TYR A 259 9.59 -6.92 -4.91
N PHE A 260 8.34 -6.81 -5.32
CA PHE A 260 7.65 -7.78 -6.16
C PHE A 260 8.00 -7.63 -7.64
N ALA A 261 8.15 -8.76 -8.33
CA ALA A 261 7.96 -8.81 -9.76
C ALA A 261 6.46 -8.95 -10.09
N GLU A 262 6.07 -8.42 -11.23
CA GLU A 262 4.67 -8.46 -11.67
C GLU A 262 4.21 -9.91 -11.89
N ASP A 263 4.97 -10.71 -12.59
CA ASP A 263 4.69 -12.12 -12.88
C ASP A 263 4.64 -13.00 -11.62
N GLU A 264 5.45 -12.69 -10.61
CA GLU A 264 5.43 -13.34 -9.30
C GLU A 264 4.12 -13.10 -8.58
N VAL A 265 3.62 -11.87 -8.56
CA VAL A 265 2.33 -11.53 -7.94
C VAL A 265 1.19 -12.25 -8.66
N ALA A 266 1.16 -12.22 -10.00
CA ALA A 266 0.15 -12.94 -10.77
C ALA A 266 0.15 -14.45 -10.48
N THR A 267 1.35 -15.05 -10.38
CA THR A 267 1.53 -16.46 -10.08
C THR A 267 1.03 -16.80 -8.68
N LEU A 268 1.38 -15.99 -7.68
CA LEU A 268 0.96 -16.16 -6.29
C LEU A 268 -0.58 -16.22 -6.17
N PHE A 269 -1.27 -15.29 -6.79
CA PHE A 269 -2.74 -15.24 -6.72
C PHE A 269 -3.42 -16.35 -7.55
N ARG A 270 -2.90 -16.68 -8.75
CA ARG A 270 -3.40 -17.81 -9.55
C ARG A 270 -3.29 -19.14 -8.81
N GLN A 271 -2.17 -19.39 -8.13
CA GLN A 271 -1.96 -20.62 -7.37
C GLN A 271 -2.97 -20.78 -6.22
N ALA A 272 -3.45 -19.69 -5.65
CA ALA A 272 -4.51 -19.71 -4.64
C ALA A 272 -5.93 -19.83 -5.23
N GLY A 273 -6.08 -19.80 -6.57
CA GLY A 273 -7.37 -19.95 -7.25
C GLY A 273 -8.02 -18.65 -7.72
N PHE A 274 -7.36 -17.50 -7.58
CA PHE A 274 -7.90 -16.24 -8.09
C PHE A 274 -7.74 -16.09 -9.60
N ALA A 275 -8.72 -15.50 -10.25
CA ALA A 275 -8.60 -14.93 -11.59
C ALA A 275 -7.87 -13.58 -11.51
N VAL A 276 -6.91 -13.36 -12.39
CA VAL A 276 -6.15 -12.11 -12.49
C VAL A 276 -6.87 -11.19 -13.46
N LEU A 277 -7.51 -10.14 -12.98
CA LEU A 277 -8.22 -9.16 -13.83
C LEU A 277 -7.28 -8.04 -14.29
N LEU A 278 -6.38 -7.61 -13.40
CA LEU A 278 -5.36 -6.63 -13.67
C LEU A 278 -4.12 -6.99 -12.84
N ASN A 279 -2.95 -6.85 -13.44
CA ASN A 279 -1.68 -6.92 -12.73
C ASN A 279 -0.63 -6.22 -13.57
N SER A 280 -0.02 -5.15 -13.08
CA SER A 280 0.88 -4.30 -13.86
C SER A 280 1.83 -3.52 -12.97
N TYR A 281 2.98 -3.13 -13.51
CA TYR A 281 3.82 -2.13 -12.87
C TYR A 281 3.19 -0.74 -12.99
N ILE A 282 3.27 0.01 -11.89
CA ILE A 282 2.89 1.42 -11.82
C ILE A 282 4.14 2.24 -11.58
N HIS A 283 4.51 3.02 -12.58
CA HIS A 283 5.60 3.96 -12.48
C HIS A 283 5.06 5.33 -12.08
N ARG A 284 5.57 5.84 -10.97
CA ARG A 284 5.19 7.15 -10.44
C ARG A 284 6.43 7.98 -10.17
N ARG A 285 6.33 9.28 -10.34
CA ARG A 285 7.37 10.22 -9.93
C ARG A 285 6.94 10.91 -8.64
N THR A 286 7.71 10.73 -7.57
CA THR A 286 7.47 11.42 -6.30
C THR A 286 8.32 12.66 -6.26
N ILE A 287 7.65 13.83 -6.24
CA ILE A 287 8.31 15.14 -6.17
C ILE A 287 7.97 15.74 -4.81
N ASN A 288 9.00 16.05 -4.02
CA ASN A 288 8.90 16.83 -2.79
C ASN A 288 9.83 18.06 -2.91
N ALA A 289 9.28 19.19 -3.34
CA ALA A 289 10.05 20.40 -3.57
C ALA A 289 10.70 20.97 -2.28
N LYS A 290 10.11 20.70 -1.09
CA LYS A 290 10.66 21.17 0.19
C LYS A 290 11.94 20.43 0.58
N GLU A 291 12.03 19.15 0.22
CA GLU A 291 13.17 18.28 0.53
C GLU A 291 14.07 18.04 -0.69
N ASN A 292 13.80 18.74 -1.79
CA ASN A 292 14.47 18.57 -3.10
C ASN A 292 14.51 17.10 -3.55
N ILE A 293 13.41 16.38 -3.32
CA ILE A 293 13.25 14.99 -3.72
C ILE A 293 12.48 14.95 -5.05
N ASP A 294 13.08 14.34 -6.05
CA ASP A 294 12.45 14.04 -7.33
C ASP A 294 12.91 12.65 -7.75
N VAL A 295 12.09 11.63 -7.44
CA VAL A 295 12.51 10.25 -7.54
C VAL A 295 11.46 9.36 -8.22
N PRO A 296 11.91 8.45 -9.11
CA PRO A 296 11.02 7.46 -9.69
C PRO A 296 10.67 6.40 -8.65
N ARG A 297 9.39 6.06 -8.58
CA ARG A 297 8.87 4.98 -7.74
C ARG A 297 8.25 3.92 -8.63
N ILE A 298 8.40 2.67 -8.23
CA ILE A 298 7.84 1.52 -8.93
C ILE A 298 7.01 0.71 -7.94
N PHE A 299 5.76 0.46 -8.32
CA PHE A 299 4.84 -0.38 -7.58
C PHE A 299 4.32 -1.48 -8.50
N VAL A 300 3.78 -2.55 -7.92
CA VAL A 300 2.91 -3.51 -8.62
C VAL A 300 1.50 -3.28 -8.12
N GLN A 301 0.55 -3.17 -9.03
CA GLN A 301 -0.86 -3.03 -8.73
C GLN A 301 -1.64 -4.15 -9.39
N GLY A 302 -2.57 -4.74 -8.65
CA GLY A 302 -3.36 -5.87 -9.12
C GLY A 302 -4.80 -5.83 -8.64
N LYS A 303 -5.67 -6.49 -9.42
CA LYS A 303 -7.05 -6.81 -9.10
C LYS A 303 -7.26 -8.30 -9.34
N PHE A 304 -7.65 -9.01 -8.29
CA PHE A 304 -7.78 -10.46 -8.31
C PHE A 304 -9.17 -10.84 -7.83
N GLN A 305 -9.89 -11.60 -8.63
CA GLN A 305 -11.26 -11.99 -8.35
C GLN A 305 -11.32 -13.47 -7.97
N LYS A 306 -12.04 -13.80 -6.91
CA LYS A 306 -12.43 -15.18 -6.66
C LYS A 306 -13.50 -15.56 -7.70
N PRO A 307 -13.28 -16.61 -8.48
CA PRO A 307 -14.28 -17.03 -9.48
C PRO A 307 -15.67 -17.18 -8.85
N PRO A 308 -16.75 -16.78 -9.53
CA PRO A 308 -18.11 -17.10 -9.09
C PRO A 308 -18.28 -18.62 -9.01
N GLN A 309 -19.19 -19.08 -8.16
CA GLN A 309 -19.55 -20.49 -8.16
C GLN A 309 -20.23 -20.81 -9.50
N PRO A 310 -19.88 -21.94 -10.15
CA PRO A 310 -20.66 -22.40 -11.28
C PRO A 310 -22.10 -22.65 -10.84
N GLU A 311 -23.03 -22.18 -11.66
CA GLU A 311 -24.47 -22.44 -11.49
C GLU A 311 -24.80 -23.95 -11.55
#